data_e7b6ba23ecd4ca8a7cb0fee962d84e28
#
_entry.id   e7b6ba23ecd4ca8a7cb0fee962d84e28
#
_cell.length_a   1.000
_cell.length_b   1.000
_cell.length_c   1.000
_cell.angle_alpha   90.00
_cell.angle_beta   90.00
_cell.angle_gamma   90.00
#
_symmetry.space_group_name_H-M   'P 1'
#
loop_
_entity.id
_entity.type
_entity.pdbx_description
1 polymer ?
#
loop_
_entity_poly.entity_id
_entity_poly.type
_entity_poly.pdbx_seq_one_letter_code
_entity_poly.pdbx_strand_id
1 'polypeptide(L)'
;NCVTRSKSFHQVIDQYPDMVSVAKQDAKGTLIDGKRIMDSILQAHPDVKGVICGNGPVALGAIAALKAANRNDVVVVGIDGSNDERDAVKAGTLQATVMLQAQAIAAQGVTDLDNYLQKGEKPAKQRVMFRGILITQDNADKVQDFNIKS
;
A
#
# COMPACT_ATOMS: atom_id res chain seq x y z
N ASN A 1 -5.43 -4.37 -10.03
CA ASN A 1 -5.30 -3.10 -9.28
C ASN A 1 -3.87 -2.56 -9.23
N CYS A 2 -2.81 -3.40 -9.17
CA CYS A 2 -1.41 -2.92 -9.13
C CYS A 2 -1.02 -2.04 -10.32
N VAL A 3 -1.50 -2.35 -11.54
CA VAL A 3 -1.28 -1.50 -12.72
C VAL A 3 -1.90 -0.12 -12.54
N THR A 4 -3.13 -0.06 -12.01
CA THR A 4 -3.82 1.22 -11.73
C THR A 4 -3.07 2.02 -10.66
N ARG A 5 -2.65 1.37 -9.56
CA ARG A 5 -1.85 1.99 -8.50
C ARG A 5 -0.56 2.58 -9.06
N SER A 6 0.19 1.79 -9.85
CA SER A 6 1.43 2.25 -10.48
C SER A 6 1.22 3.46 -11.41
N LYS A 7 0.16 3.44 -12.23
CA LYS A 7 -0.18 4.60 -13.08
C LYS A 7 -0.48 5.85 -12.24
N SER A 8 -1.25 5.70 -11.16
CA SER A 8 -1.60 6.83 -10.28
C SER A 8 -0.37 7.40 -9.58
N PHE A 9 0.60 6.57 -9.19
CA PHE A 9 1.86 7.05 -8.65
C PHE A 9 2.61 7.90 -9.66
N HIS A 10 2.78 7.43 -10.89
CA HIS A 10 3.44 8.20 -11.94
C HIS A 10 2.73 9.51 -12.24
N GLN A 11 1.38 9.52 -12.30
CA GLN A 11 0.61 10.76 -12.48
C GLN A 11 0.94 11.85 -11.45
N VAL A 12 1.39 11.46 -10.26
CA VAL A 12 1.79 12.40 -9.21
C VAL A 12 3.28 12.70 -9.29
N ILE A 13 4.15 11.68 -9.29
CA ILE A 13 5.62 11.88 -9.26
C ILE A 13 6.11 12.65 -10.48
N ASP A 14 5.55 12.39 -11.66
CA ASP A 14 5.95 13.05 -12.90
C ASP A 14 5.66 14.57 -12.92
N GLN A 15 4.93 15.09 -11.91
CA GLN A 15 4.73 16.53 -11.71
C GLN A 15 5.89 17.19 -10.93
N TYR A 16 6.79 16.40 -10.37
CA TYR A 16 7.93 16.87 -9.57
C TYR A 16 9.24 16.56 -10.31
N PRO A 17 9.88 17.57 -10.94
CA PRO A 17 11.07 17.38 -11.79
C PRO A 17 12.26 16.74 -11.05
N ASP A 18 12.34 16.95 -9.73
CA ASP A 18 13.39 16.41 -8.88
C ASP A 18 13.15 14.95 -8.44
N MET A 19 11.96 14.38 -8.74
CA MET A 19 11.62 13.00 -8.46
C MET A 19 11.85 12.13 -9.70
N VAL A 20 13.00 11.47 -9.76
CA VAL A 20 13.36 10.57 -10.86
C VAL A 20 13.10 9.12 -10.49
N SER A 21 12.24 8.44 -11.25
CA SER A 21 12.03 6.99 -11.11
C SER A 21 13.19 6.23 -11.72
N VAL A 22 14.08 5.68 -10.88
CA VAL A 22 15.30 4.95 -11.31
C VAL A 22 15.07 3.47 -11.55
N ALA A 23 14.02 2.89 -10.96
CA ALA A 23 13.66 1.48 -11.14
C ALA A 23 12.16 1.25 -10.99
N LYS A 24 11.63 0.29 -11.73
CA LYS A 24 10.25 -0.21 -11.61
C LYS A 24 10.25 -1.71 -11.85
N GLN A 25 9.84 -2.47 -10.85
CA GLN A 25 9.84 -3.94 -10.92
C GLN A 25 8.55 -4.54 -10.35
N ASP A 26 8.17 -5.72 -10.85
CA ASP A 26 7.02 -6.48 -10.37
C ASP A 26 7.45 -7.46 -9.27
N ALA A 27 7.05 -7.17 -8.04
CA ALA A 27 7.29 -8.01 -6.87
C ALA A 27 6.18 -9.06 -6.64
N LYS A 28 5.30 -9.30 -7.61
CA LYS A 28 4.21 -10.30 -7.56
C LYS A 28 3.35 -10.23 -6.29
N GLY A 29 3.40 -9.11 -5.58
CA GLY A 29 2.64 -8.85 -4.37
C GLY A 29 3.13 -9.58 -3.12
N THR A 30 4.33 -10.19 -3.12
CA THR A 30 4.83 -10.97 -1.97
C THR A 30 5.92 -10.23 -1.20
N LEU A 31 6.04 -10.53 0.10
CA LEU A 31 7.11 -10.01 0.95
C LEU A 31 8.49 -10.49 0.49
N ILE A 32 8.59 -11.78 0.13
CA ILE A 32 9.86 -12.39 -0.30
C ILE A 32 10.38 -11.73 -1.56
N ASP A 33 9.51 -11.55 -2.56
CA ASP A 33 9.90 -10.88 -3.79
C ASP A 33 10.18 -9.39 -3.58
N GLY A 34 9.40 -8.73 -2.70
CA GLY A 34 9.65 -7.35 -2.30
C GLY A 34 11.07 -7.16 -1.74
N LYS A 35 11.47 -8.04 -0.82
CA LYS A 35 12.84 -8.03 -0.27
C LYS A 35 13.89 -8.28 -1.36
N ARG A 36 13.75 -9.35 -2.12
CA ARG A 36 14.71 -9.72 -3.17
C ARG A 36 14.91 -8.61 -4.22
N ILE A 37 13.81 -8.00 -4.64
CA ILE A 37 13.84 -6.90 -5.61
C ILE A 37 14.49 -5.66 -5.01
N MET A 38 14.18 -5.33 -3.76
CA MET A 38 14.80 -4.18 -3.10
C MET A 38 16.31 -4.38 -2.90
N ASP A 39 16.75 -5.60 -2.56
CA ASP A 39 18.18 -5.94 -2.52
C ASP A 39 18.85 -5.66 -3.88
N SER A 40 18.21 -6.04 -5.00
CA SER A 40 18.74 -5.79 -6.36
C SER A 40 18.73 -4.29 -6.71
N ILE A 41 17.69 -3.56 -6.30
CA ILE A 41 17.61 -2.11 -6.53
C ILE A 41 18.71 -1.39 -5.77
N LEU A 42 18.99 -1.76 -4.52
CA LEU A 42 20.05 -1.17 -3.72
C LEU A 42 21.45 -1.40 -4.32
N GLN A 43 21.67 -2.56 -4.97
CA GLN A 43 22.91 -2.83 -5.68
C GLN A 43 23.08 -1.96 -6.92
N ALA A 44 22.01 -1.75 -7.68
CA ALA A 44 22.05 -0.96 -8.91
C ALA A 44 21.96 0.55 -8.66
N HIS A 45 21.27 0.96 -7.61
CA HIS A 45 20.97 2.36 -7.24
C HIS A 45 21.21 2.58 -5.75
N PRO A 46 22.45 2.60 -5.28
CA PRO A 46 22.77 2.71 -3.85
C PRO A 46 22.35 4.03 -3.22
N ASP A 47 22.07 5.03 -4.03
CA ASP A 47 21.66 6.39 -3.63
C ASP A 47 20.13 6.60 -3.63
N VAL A 48 19.33 5.54 -3.87
CA VAL A 48 17.87 5.63 -3.83
C VAL A 48 17.38 6.26 -2.52
N LYS A 49 16.41 7.18 -2.61
CA LYS A 49 15.88 7.95 -1.48
C LYS A 49 14.45 7.60 -1.10
N GLY A 50 13.70 7.01 -2.01
CA GLY A 50 12.31 6.66 -1.77
C GLY A 50 11.88 5.40 -2.51
N VAL A 51 10.93 4.68 -1.93
CA VAL A 51 10.34 3.47 -2.50
C VAL A 51 8.83 3.54 -2.36
N ILE A 52 8.14 3.39 -3.49
CA ILE A 52 6.68 3.32 -3.51
C ILE A 52 6.28 1.88 -3.80
N CYS A 53 5.60 1.25 -2.85
CA CYS A 53 5.19 -0.14 -2.94
C CYS A 53 3.72 -0.29 -3.32
N GLY A 54 3.44 -1.22 -4.21
CA GLY A 54 2.09 -1.46 -4.73
C GLY A 54 1.13 -2.12 -3.72
N ASN A 55 1.65 -2.71 -2.64
CA ASN A 55 0.88 -3.31 -1.54
C ASN A 55 1.73 -3.45 -0.28
N GLY A 56 1.10 -3.83 0.84
CA GLY A 56 1.73 -3.95 2.14
C GLY A 56 2.83 -5.02 2.23
N PRO A 57 2.61 -6.27 1.80
CA PRO A 57 3.65 -7.29 1.84
C PRO A 57 4.94 -6.88 1.11
N VAL A 58 4.84 -6.22 -0.05
CA VAL A 58 6.01 -5.71 -0.79
C VAL A 58 6.70 -4.60 -0.02
N ALA A 59 5.95 -3.70 0.64
CA ALA A 59 6.53 -2.64 1.47
C ALA A 59 7.31 -3.21 2.66
N LEU A 60 6.75 -4.19 3.37
CA LEU A 60 7.42 -4.86 4.47
C LEU A 60 8.68 -5.62 4.01
N GLY A 61 8.64 -6.23 2.82
CA GLY A 61 9.80 -6.84 2.19
C GLY A 61 10.91 -5.83 1.87
N ALA A 62 10.54 -4.69 1.28
CA ALA A 62 11.48 -3.60 0.99
C ALA A 62 12.12 -3.06 2.28
N ILE A 63 11.34 -2.85 3.34
CA ILE A 63 11.84 -2.43 4.65
C ILE A 63 12.86 -3.44 5.20
N ALA A 64 12.58 -4.74 5.08
CA ALA A 64 13.51 -5.77 5.54
C ALA A 64 14.86 -5.73 4.80
N ALA A 65 14.86 -5.49 3.49
CA ALA A 65 16.07 -5.31 2.68
C ALA A 65 16.85 -4.04 3.09
N LEU A 66 16.15 -2.91 3.22
CA LEU A 66 16.73 -1.63 3.62
C LEU A 66 17.38 -1.72 5.01
N LYS A 67 16.70 -2.36 5.96
CA LYS A 67 17.22 -2.60 7.31
C LYS A 67 18.49 -3.46 7.28
N ALA A 68 18.51 -4.53 6.48
CA ALA A 68 19.69 -5.39 6.33
C ALA A 68 20.88 -4.65 5.71
N ALA A 69 20.62 -3.66 4.86
CA ALA A 69 21.63 -2.80 4.23
C ALA A 69 21.99 -1.54 5.05
N ASN A 70 21.44 -1.38 6.27
CA ASN A 70 21.56 -0.19 7.12
C ASN A 70 21.11 1.12 6.43
N ARG A 71 20.15 1.04 5.49
CA ARG A 71 19.60 2.17 4.74
C ARG A 71 18.28 2.65 5.35
N ASN A 72 18.35 3.11 6.60
CA ASN A 72 17.19 3.67 7.33
C ASN A 72 16.82 5.09 6.88
N ASP A 73 17.59 5.66 5.97
CA ASP A 73 17.39 6.97 5.36
C ASP A 73 16.38 6.97 4.20
N VAL A 74 16.00 5.78 3.72
CA VAL A 74 15.11 5.64 2.56
C VAL A 74 13.64 5.67 2.99
N VAL A 75 12.88 6.59 2.41
CA VAL A 75 11.44 6.72 2.66
C VAL A 75 10.67 5.61 1.96
N VAL A 76 9.90 4.83 2.70
CA VAL A 76 9.04 3.78 2.15
C VAL A 76 7.57 4.14 2.35
N VAL A 77 6.75 3.99 1.31
CA VAL A 77 5.30 4.11 1.39
C VAL A 77 4.61 2.88 0.80
N GLY A 78 3.49 2.50 1.40
CA GLY A 78 2.74 1.29 1.05
C GLY A 78 1.25 1.53 0.80
N ILE A 79 0.55 0.46 0.52
CA ILE A 79 -0.91 0.43 0.40
C ILE A 79 -1.39 -0.90 1.00
N ASP A 80 -2.50 -0.89 1.63
CA ASP A 80 -3.47 -1.85 2.16
C ASP A 80 -3.82 -1.49 3.61
N GLY A 81 -2.86 -1.00 4.42
CA GLY A 81 -3.10 -0.55 5.79
C GLY A 81 -3.34 -1.71 6.76
N SER A 82 -2.64 -2.83 6.57
CA SER A 82 -2.67 -3.98 7.47
C SER A 82 -2.13 -3.65 8.88
N ASN A 83 -2.36 -4.53 9.85
CA ASN A 83 -1.82 -4.35 11.19
C ASN A 83 -0.28 -4.30 11.18
N ASP A 84 0.38 -5.12 10.35
CA ASP A 84 1.84 -5.12 10.23
C ASP A 84 2.37 -3.81 9.63
N GLU A 85 1.67 -3.24 8.63
CA GLU A 85 2.01 -1.91 8.08
C GLU A 85 1.78 -0.81 9.11
N ARG A 86 0.67 -0.86 9.87
CA ARG A 86 0.43 0.06 10.98
C ARG A 86 1.59 0.03 11.97
N ASP A 87 2.02 -1.15 12.37
CA ASP A 87 3.12 -1.31 13.34
C ASP A 87 4.45 -0.81 12.75
N ALA A 88 4.69 -1.01 11.44
CA ALA A 88 5.83 -0.42 10.73
C ALA A 88 5.75 1.11 10.66
N VAL A 89 4.54 1.69 10.51
CA VAL A 89 4.34 3.15 10.56
C VAL A 89 4.64 3.68 11.96
N LYS A 90 4.15 3.02 13.01
CA LYS A 90 4.45 3.39 14.42
C LYS A 90 5.94 3.34 14.72
N ALA A 91 6.62 2.34 14.19
CA ALA A 91 8.07 2.18 14.35
C ALA A 91 8.89 3.16 13.48
N GLY A 92 8.26 3.95 12.59
CA GLY A 92 8.92 4.89 11.70
C GLY A 92 9.67 4.24 10.53
N THR A 93 9.50 2.93 10.31
CA THR A 93 10.13 2.19 9.20
C THR A 93 9.30 2.23 7.91
N LEU A 94 8.01 2.52 8.02
CA LEU A 94 7.10 2.84 6.93
C LEU A 94 6.60 4.27 7.14
N GLN A 95 6.81 5.16 6.18
CA GLN A 95 6.41 6.56 6.32
C GLN A 95 4.90 6.73 6.34
N ALA A 96 4.21 6.01 5.45
CA ALA A 96 2.76 6.00 5.37
C ALA A 96 2.25 4.77 4.62
N THR A 97 1.00 4.41 4.87
CA THR A 97 0.24 3.47 4.06
C THR A 97 -1.17 3.97 3.83
N VAL A 98 -1.81 3.55 2.74
CA VAL A 98 -3.22 3.85 2.49
C VAL A 98 -4.06 2.64 2.87
N MET A 99 -4.80 2.74 3.96
CA MET A 99 -5.71 1.68 4.40
C MET A 99 -6.91 1.56 3.47
N LEU A 100 -7.18 0.35 3.01
CA LEU A 100 -8.40 0.01 2.30
C LEU A 100 -9.52 -0.27 3.31
N GLN A 101 -10.73 0.20 3.04
CA GLN A 101 -11.91 -0.08 3.88
C GLN A 101 -12.44 -1.51 3.61
N ALA A 102 -11.64 -2.52 3.92
CA ALA A 102 -11.91 -3.92 3.57
C ALA A 102 -13.25 -4.42 4.13
N GLN A 103 -13.61 -4.04 5.35
CA GLN A 103 -14.88 -4.42 5.95
C GLN A 103 -16.08 -3.80 5.22
N ALA A 104 -16.02 -2.52 4.86
CA ALA A 104 -17.09 -1.86 4.12
C ALA A 104 -17.25 -2.43 2.71
N ILE A 105 -16.13 -2.76 2.05
CA ILE A 105 -16.12 -3.42 0.73
C ILE A 105 -16.79 -4.79 0.82
N ALA A 106 -16.41 -5.59 1.81
CA ALA A 106 -16.98 -6.92 2.02
C ALA A 106 -18.48 -6.85 2.37
N ALA A 107 -18.86 -5.96 3.29
CA ALA A 107 -20.26 -5.77 3.68
C ALA A 107 -21.13 -5.38 2.47
N GLN A 108 -20.67 -4.45 1.65
CA GLN A 108 -21.40 -4.06 0.44
C GLN A 108 -21.57 -5.25 -0.51
N GLY A 109 -20.50 -6.02 -0.75
CA GLY A 109 -20.56 -7.20 -1.64
C GLY A 109 -21.54 -8.26 -1.14
N VAL A 110 -21.54 -8.56 0.17
CA VAL A 110 -22.48 -9.51 0.77
C VAL A 110 -23.93 -8.99 0.67
N THR A 111 -24.18 -7.71 0.96
CA THR A 111 -25.50 -7.10 0.87
C THR A 111 -26.04 -7.14 -0.57
N ASP A 112 -25.20 -6.79 -1.54
CA ASP A 112 -25.60 -6.81 -2.95
C ASP A 112 -25.92 -8.25 -3.43
N LEU A 113 -25.12 -9.23 -3.00
CA LEU A 113 -25.36 -10.63 -3.31
C LEU A 113 -26.66 -11.14 -2.67
N ASP A 114 -26.91 -10.84 -1.40
CA ASP A 114 -28.13 -11.24 -0.70
C ASP A 114 -29.38 -10.65 -1.37
N ASN A 115 -29.38 -9.37 -1.68
CA ASN A 115 -30.48 -8.73 -2.40
C ASN A 115 -30.74 -9.38 -3.77
N TYR A 116 -29.68 -9.75 -4.48
CA TYR A 116 -29.84 -10.46 -5.75
C TYR A 116 -30.45 -11.85 -5.58
N LEU A 117 -29.97 -12.61 -4.59
CA LEU A 117 -30.45 -13.97 -4.35
C LEU A 117 -31.90 -13.99 -3.80
N GLN A 118 -32.24 -13.06 -2.92
CA GLN A 118 -33.57 -13.03 -2.28
C GLN A 118 -34.65 -12.35 -3.13
N LYS A 119 -34.27 -11.30 -3.89
CA LYS A 119 -35.23 -10.44 -4.59
C LYS A 119 -34.99 -10.32 -6.09
N GLY A 120 -33.89 -10.86 -6.62
CA GLY A 120 -33.48 -10.66 -8.01
C GLY A 120 -32.99 -9.22 -8.31
N GLU A 121 -32.77 -8.42 -7.26
CA GLU A 121 -32.35 -7.02 -7.39
C GLU A 121 -30.84 -6.93 -7.71
N LYS A 122 -30.50 -6.33 -8.85
CA LYS A 122 -29.11 -6.05 -9.20
C LYS A 122 -28.62 -4.80 -8.48
N PRO A 123 -27.29 -4.70 -8.18
CA PRO A 123 -26.73 -3.49 -7.62
C PRO A 123 -27.09 -2.25 -8.44
N ALA A 124 -27.49 -1.18 -7.76
CA ALA A 124 -27.88 0.07 -8.43
C ALA A 124 -26.74 0.73 -9.22
N LYS A 125 -25.49 0.41 -8.85
CA LYS A 125 -24.29 0.90 -9.51
C LYS A 125 -23.36 -0.28 -9.85
N GLN A 126 -22.89 -0.35 -11.08
CA GLN A 126 -21.85 -1.31 -11.49
C GLN A 126 -20.51 -1.12 -10.75
N ARG A 127 -20.26 0.08 -10.26
CA ARG A 127 -19.01 0.44 -9.62
C ARG A 127 -19.28 1.28 -8.36
N VAL A 128 -18.89 0.75 -7.23
CA VAL A 128 -18.89 1.45 -5.95
C VAL A 128 -17.44 1.77 -5.58
N MET A 129 -17.16 3.03 -5.27
CA MET A 129 -15.83 3.51 -4.88
C MET A 129 -15.76 3.72 -3.38
N PHE A 130 -14.77 3.11 -2.75
CA PHE A 130 -14.44 3.33 -1.35
C PHE A 130 -13.18 4.19 -1.26
N ARG A 131 -13.19 5.22 -0.40
CA ARG A 131 -12.01 6.05 -0.17
C ARG A 131 -10.97 5.28 0.61
N GLY A 132 -9.70 5.36 0.17
CA GLY A 132 -8.57 4.98 1.00
C GLY A 132 -8.40 5.97 2.16
N ILE A 133 -7.88 5.48 3.28
CA ILE A 133 -7.57 6.30 4.46
C ILE A 133 -6.06 6.32 4.63
N LEU A 134 -5.46 7.51 4.59
CA LEU A 134 -4.02 7.68 4.81
C LEU A 134 -3.67 7.43 6.26
N ILE A 135 -2.75 6.51 6.50
CA ILE A 135 -2.21 6.18 7.81
C ILE A 135 -0.78 6.72 7.89
N THR A 136 -0.55 7.56 8.87
CA THR A 136 0.74 8.13 9.26
C THR A 136 0.98 7.91 10.75
N GLN A 137 2.12 8.31 11.27
CA GLN A 137 2.39 8.22 12.70
C GLN A 137 1.36 8.96 13.56
N ASP A 138 0.74 10.04 13.05
CA ASP A 138 -0.24 10.84 13.78
C ASP A 138 -1.55 10.09 14.08
N ASN A 139 -1.88 9.07 13.29
CA ASN A 139 -3.15 8.35 13.42
C ASN A 139 -3.00 6.82 13.47
N ALA A 140 -1.80 6.30 13.37
CA ALA A 140 -1.56 4.85 13.37
C ALA A 140 -2.07 4.16 14.64
N ASP A 141 -2.05 4.83 15.79
CA ASP A 141 -2.58 4.28 17.06
C ASP A 141 -4.09 4.08 17.06
N LYS A 142 -4.81 4.80 16.21
CA LYS A 142 -6.26 4.69 16.07
C LYS A 142 -6.69 3.58 15.11
N VAL A 143 -5.75 3.03 14.34
CA VAL A 143 -6.03 1.98 13.35
C VAL A 143 -6.00 0.61 14.01
N GLN A 144 -7.04 -0.19 13.80
CA GLN A 144 -7.11 -1.58 14.20
C GLN A 144 -8.03 -2.35 13.26
N ASP A 145 -7.56 -3.50 12.75
CA ASP A 145 -8.34 -4.42 11.93
C ASP A 145 -9.08 -3.74 10.75
N PHE A 146 -8.35 -2.92 10.00
CA PHE A 146 -8.86 -2.12 8.89
C PHE A 146 -9.96 -1.10 9.27
N ASN A 147 -9.98 -0.66 10.53
CA ASN A 147 -10.84 0.40 11.04
C ASN A 147 -10.03 1.51 11.70
N ILE A 148 -10.61 2.72 11.71
CA ILE A 148 -10.13 3.82 12.55
C ILE A 148 -11.07 3.97 13.73
N LYS A 149 -10.55 3.90 14.94
CA LYS A 149 -11.30 4.24 16.16
C LYS A 149 -11.49 5.76 16.21
N SER A 150 -12.70 6.17 16.46
CA SER A 150 -13.09 7.57 16.71
C SER A 150 -12.44 8.13 17.98
#